data_0dcf3b90e4802f3da167c6e85d045aa2
#
_entry.id   0dcf3b90e4802f3da167c6e85d045aa2
#
_cell.length_a   1.000
_cell.length_b   1.000
_cell.length_c   1.000
_cell.angle_alpha   90.00
_cell.angle_beta   90.00
_cell.angle_gamma   90.00
#
_symmetry.space_group_name_H-M   'P 1'
#
loop_
_entity.id
_entity.type
_entity.pdbx_description
1 polymer ?
#
loop_
_entity_poly.entity_id
_entity_poly.type
_entity_poly.pdbx_seq_one_letter_code
_entity_poly.pdbx_strand_id
1 'polypeptide(L)'
;MRSKWKIQAEELMKGLYPPREIDRIIDLMEHLSEEEERDFPGQLFGHKDVWLITYGDSILDGNRPPLEAFAEIAEAAFTPLFSLIHILPFFPYSSDDGFAVTDYTRVRPGLGGWKSVQKIEDSFFLMADLVLNHISSRSEWVLGYLAGEPAYKDFFIEADPSEDTTLVVRPRSLPLLTPFQKKDGSTAWLWTTFSSDQVDLNYANPEVLKKMLEVTAFYLKKGISALRLDAVGFLWKKKGTTCLHLEETHRLVKLFRLFCDLFPGKRLLVTETNVPHKENISYFGNGEDEAHVVYNFPLPPLILYTFLNGDVSKLRFWASSLKALSPRCTFLNFTASHDGIGVRPLEGLIDDEELGYLIRKIEKAGGIVSTRDDPRRGKKPYELNITYIDAIASGLAREELRAEAFLASQALMLFLPGIPAVYINSLFGVGNWAEGVESTGRARTINRYKIPRREAERVMAGQEGHRSEIWARYTRLLRFRRALPAFAPDKPARYPDTGKRVFTVVRGEGEEQLFCVINVTEKRLEADLSPFMPESFTYDLFKGEKRPSRKRVTLSPFEICVFGLPRRDISVDSGRGDN
;
A
#
# COMPACT_ATOMS: atom_id res chain seq x y z
N MET A 1 19.32 13.91 33.68
CA MET A 1 18.01 14.33 33.07
C MET A 1 17.51 13.17 32.25
N ARG A 2 16.23 12.78 32.37
CA ARG A 2 15.62 11.83 31.43
C ARG A 2 15.69 12.39 29.99
N SER A 3 16.05 11.56 29.00
CA SER A 3 16.08 11.99 27.59
C SER A 3 14.68 12.38 27.11
N LYS A 4 14.61 13.29 26.13
CA LYS A 4 13.33 13.81 25.62
C LYS A 4 12.36 12.69 25.17
N TRP A 5 12.88 11.66 24.51
CA TRP A 5 12.07 10.54 24.04
C TRP A 5 11.45 9.71 25.20
N LYS A 6 12.17 9.56 26.34
CA LYS A 6 11.65 8.84 27.53
C LYS A 6 10.44 9.57 28.11
N ILE A 7 10.50 10.91 28.16
CA ILE A 7 9.38 11.74 28.62
C ILE A 7 8.17 11.59 27.67
N GLN A 8 8.42 11.61 26.37
CA GLN A 8 7.37 11.41 25.38
C GLN A 8 6.74 10.02 25.48
N ALA A 9 7.54 8.96 25.63
CA ALA A 9 7.06 7.60 25.81
C ALA A 9 6.19 7.46 27.07
N GLU A 10 6.63 8.05 28.20
CA GLU A 10 5.87 8.08 29.44
C GLU A 10 4.49 8.73 29.26
N GLU A 11 4.42 9.92 28.63
CA GLU A 11 3.15 10.62 28.38
C GLU A 11 2.22 9.82 27.42
N LEU A 12 2.78 9.16 26.40
CA LEU A 12 2.00 8.31 25.50
C LEU A 12 1.38 7.09 26.21
N MET A 13 2.03 6.54 27.19
CA MET A 13 1.58 5.35 27.92
C MET A 13 0.81 5.65 29.20
N LYS A 14 0.81 6.89 29.67
CA LYS A 14 0.13 7.34 30.89
C LYS A 14 -1.38 7.07 30.80
N GLY A 15 -1.92 6.34 31.78
CA GLY A 15 -3.33 5.92 31.81
C GLY A 15 -3.67 4.74 30.90
N LEU A 16 -2.73 4.26 30.07
CA LEU A 16 -2.86 2.96 29.38
C LEU A 16 -2.31 1.85 30.27
N TYR A 17 -1.18 2.11 30.95
CA TYR A 17 -0.49 1.13 31.77
C TYR A 17 -0.14 1.69 33.16
N PRO A 18 0.05 0.80 34.18
CA PRO A 18 0.54 1.21 35.48
C PRO A 18 1.97 1.83 35.40
N PRO A 19 2.33 2.80 36.26
CA PRO A 19 3.64 3.49 36.20
C PRO A 19 4.82 2.52 36.16
N ARG A 20 4.81 1.46 36.97
CA ARG A 20 5.89 0.46 37.01
C ARG A 20 6.05 -0.27 35.66
N GLU A 21 4.97 -0.53 34.94
CA GLU A 21 5.04 -1.18 33.62
C GLU A 21 5.52 -0.18 32.56
N ILE A 22 5.16 1.10 32.68
CA ILE A 22 5.69 2.17 31.81
C ILE A 22 7.22 2.25 31.92
N ASP A 23 7.76 2.26 33.14
CA ASP A 23 9.21 2.26 33.35
C ASP A 23 9.88 1.04 32.69
N ARG A 24 9.32 -0.16 32.89
CA ARG A 24 9.81 -1.40 32.25
C ARG A 24 9.79 -1.37 30.73
N ILE A 25 8.73 -0.80 30.13
CA ILE A 25 8.65 -0.65 28.68
C ILE A 25 9.71 0.33 28.18
N ILE A 26 9.92 1.45 28.87
CA ILE A 26 10.96 2.43 28.53
C ILE A 26 12.36 1.80 28.61
N ASP A 27 12.64 1.05 29.68
CA ASP A 27 13.92 0.34 29.83
C ASP A 27 14.12 -0.70 28.71
N LEU A 28 13.06 -1.42 28.33
CA LEU A 28 13.10 -2.35 27.21
C LEU A 28 13.37 -1.63 25.88
N MET A 29 12.68 -0.51 25.61
CA MET A 29 12.90 0.29 24.39
C MET A 29 14.35 0.77 24.32
N GLU A 30 14.92 1.25 25.43
CA GLU A 30 16.32 1.65 25.52
C GLU A 30 17.26 0.49 25.21
N HIS A 31 17.09 -0.65 25.90
CA HIS A 31 17.91 -1.84 25.70
C HIS A 31 17.86 -2.36 24.26
N LEU A 32 16.68 -2.37 23.63
CA LEU A 32 16.52 -2.85 22.27
C LEU A 32 17.14 -1.93 21.21
N SER A 33 17.31 -0.63 21.52
CA SER A 33 17.84 0.39 20.60
C SER A 33 19.32 0.76 20.84
N GLU A 34 20.02 0.12 21.78
CA GLU A 34 21.29 0.58 22.39
C GLU A 34 22.56 0.37 21.55
N GLU A 35 22.54 0.02 20.29
CA GLU A 35 23.81 -0.39 19.67
C GLU A 35 24.37 0.52 18.56
N GLU A 36 23.76 1.66 18.20
CA GLU A 36 24.25 2.41 17.03
C GLU A 36 24.15 3.93 17.15
N GLU A 37 25.12 4.65 16.57
CA GLU A 37 25.07 6.11 16.40
C GLU A 37 23.89 6.50 15.50
N ARG A 38 23.10 7.47 15.97
CA ARG A 38 21.88 7.95 15.30
C ARG A 38 22.28 8.92 14.19
N ASP A 39 22.30 8.44 12.96
CA ASP A 39 22.36 9.30 11.78
C ASP A 39 20.94 9.50 11.23
N PHE A 40 20.41 10.71 11.40
CA PHE A 40 19.08 11.06 10.89
C PHE A 40 19.23 11.49 9.42
N PRO A 41 18.62 10.81 8.44
CA PRO A 41 18.63 11.28 7.06
C PRO A 41 17.92 12.63 6.99
N GLY A 42 18.60 13.66 6.46
CA GLY A 42 18.06 15.02 6.36
C GLY A 42 16.76 15.08 5.51
N GLN A 43 16.61 14.20 4.52
CA GLN A 43 15.43 14.08 3.67
C GLN A 43 14.92 12.63 3.67
N LEU A 44 13.66 12.44 4.11
CA LEU A 44 13.04 11.11 4.15
C LEU A 44 12.57 10.63 2.78
N PHE A 45 12.10 11.55 1.92
CA PHE A 45 11.47 11.22 0.65
C PHE A 45 11.98 12.10 -0.48
N GLY A 46 12.14 11.51 -1.67
CA GLY A 46 12.59 12.22 -2.85
C GLY A 46 11.89 11.77 -4.14
N HIS A 47 12.21 12.42 -5.25
CA HIS A 47 11.65 12.09 -6.57
C HIS A 47 12.02 10.68 -7.04
N LYS A 48 13.13 10.11 -6.54
CA LYS A 48 13.58 8.75 -6.87
C LYS A 48 12.81 7.67 -6.10
N ASP A 49 12.01 8.03 -5.08
CA ASP A 49 11.22 7.04 -4.34
C ASP A 49 10.06 6.54 -5.19
N VAL A 50 10.16 5.29 -5.54
CA VAL A 50 9.13 4.44 -6.15
C VAL A 50 9.27 3.07 -5.51
N TRP A 51 8.17 2.51 -5.01
CA TRP A 51 8.17 1.25 -4.28
C TRP A 51 7.57 0.13 -5.10
N LEU A 52 8.08 -1.09 -4.92
CA LEU A 52 7.50 -2.31 -5.49
C LEU A 52 6.77 -3.09 -4.38
N ILE A 53 5.54 -3.53 -4.64
CA ILE A 53 4.80 -4.45 -3.76
C ILE A 53 4.85 -5.84 -4.37
N THR A 54 5.27 -6.85 -3.61
CA THR A 54 5.41 -8.22 -4.09
C THR A 54 5.26 -9.23 -2.96
N TYR A 55 4.81 -10.45 -3.26
CA TYR A 55 5.06 -11.59 -2.39
C TYR A 55 6.47 -12.13 -2.59
N GLY A 56 7.02 -12.77 -1.58
CA GLY A 56 8.33 -13.43 -1.69
C GLY A 56 8.37 -14.58 -2.70
N ASP A 57 7.19 -15.07 -3.11
CA ASP A 57 7.01 -16.12 -4.11
C ASP A 57 6.26 -15.64 -5.37
N SER A 58 6.25 -14.33 -5.64
CA SER A 58 5.63 -13.81 -6.87
C SER A 58 6.33 -14.28 -8.14
N ILE A 59 7.64 -14.59 -8.05
CA ILE A 59 8.40 -15.21 -9.13
C ILE A 59 8.87 -16.59 -8.69
N LEU A 60 8.59 -17.60 -9.52
CA LEU A 60 8.93 -18.99 -9.26
C LEU A 60 9.97 -19.51 -10.25
N ASP A 61 11.01 -20.20 -9.75
CA ASP A 61 12.09 -20.81 -10.54
C ASP A 61 12.28 -22.28 -10.20
N GLY A 62 11.36 -23.12 -10.64
CA GLY A 62 11.37 -24.55 -10.36
C GLY A 62 11.37 -24.83 -8.85
N ASN A 63 12.38 -25.57 -8.39
CA ASN A 63 12.51 -25.93 -6.96
C ASN A 63 13.45 -24.98 -6.18
N ARG A 64 13.95 -23.91 -6.79
CA ARG A 64 14.79 -22.93 -6.08
C ARG A 64 13.95 -22.13 -5.08
N PRO A 65 14.54 -21.72 -3.94
CA PRO A 65 13.86 -20.80 -3.03
C PRO A 65 13.42 -19.53 -3.76
N PRO A 66 12.12 -19.17 -3.75
CA PRO A 66 11.60 -18.06 -4.54
C PRO A 66 12.27 -16.71 -4.23
N LEU A 67 12.61 -16.42 -2.97
CA LEU A 67 13.31 -15.18 -2.61
C LEU A 67 14.71 -15.06 -3.24
N GLU A 68 15.39 -16.17 -3.51
CA GLU A 68 16.69 -16.16 -4.20
C GLU A 68 16.52 -15.84 -5.69
N ALA A 69 15.55 -16.50 -6.33
CA ALA A 69 15.21 -16.23 -7.72
C ALA A 69 14.72 -14.77 -7.91
N PHE A 70 13.92 -14.29 -6.98
CA PHE A 70 13.45 -12.90 -6.97
C PHE A 70 14.60 -11.91 -6.80
N ALA A 71 15.55 -12.15 -5.88
CA ALA A 71 16.69 -11.27 -5.64
C ALA A 71 17.53 -11.07 -6.92
N GLU A 72 17.80 -12.14 -7.67
CA GLU A 72 18.54 -12.08 -8.93
C GLU A 72 17.84 -11.22 -10.00
N ILE A 73 16.52 -11.39 -10.17
CA ILE A 73 15.74 -10.58 -11.11
C ILE A 73 15.65 -9.13 -10.64
N ALA A 74 15.47 -8.92 -9.35
CA ALA A 74 15.37 -7.58 -8.77
C ALA A 74 16.65 -6.79 -8.96
N GLU A 75 17.82 -7.39 -8.68
CA GLU A 75 19.12 -6.77 -8.90
C GLU A 75 19.30 -6.42 -10.38
N ALA A 76 19.02 -7.35 -11.30
CA ALA A 76 19.25 -7.18 -12.73
C ALA A 76 18.30 -6.17 -13.39
N ALA A 77 17.01 -6.14 -13.01
CA ALA A 77 15.97 -5.41 -13.75
C ALA A 77 15.29 -4.30 -12.95
N PHE A 78 15.22 -4.37 -11.60
CA PHE A 78 14.42 -3.46 -10.80
C PHE A 78 15.23 -2.31 -10.16
N THR A 79 16.55 -2.44 -10.02
CA THR A 79 17.43 -1.40 -9.44
C THR A 79 17.23 -0.01 -10.05
N PRO A 80 17.09 0.17 -11.38
CA PRO A 80 16.85 1.48 -11.96
C PRO A 80 15.40 1.97 -11.79
N LEU A 81 14.49 1.12 -11.31
CA LEU A 81 13.05 1.39 -11.26
C LEU A 81 12.52 1.71 -9.87
N PHE A 82 13.06 1.04 -8.84
CA PHE A 82 12.54 1.10 -7.48
C PHE A 82 13.61 1.49 -6.48
N SER A 83 13.23 2.17 -5.40
CA SER A 83 14.08 2.49 -4.26
C SER A 83 13.83 1.55 -3.08
N LEU A 84 12.62 0.99 -3.00
CA LEU A 84 12.20 0.12 -1.91
C LEU A 84 11.36 -1.04 -2.45
N ILE A 85 11.52 -2.22 -1.86
CA ILE A 85 10.70 -3.41 -2.11
C ILE A 85 9.91 -3.76 -0.85
N HIS A 86 8.60 -3.75 -0.96
CA HIS A 86 7.69 -4.31 0.04
C HIS A 86 7.50 -5.80 -0.24
N ILE A 87 8.08 -6.62 0.62
CA ILE A 87 7.82 -8.05 0.62
C ILE A 87 6.66 -8.32 1.57
N LEU A 88 5.49 -8.66 1.00
CA LEU A 88 4.28 -9.05 1.74
C LEU A 88 4.58 -10.22 2.66
N PRO A 89 3.77 -10.52 3.70
CA PRO A 89 4.19 -11.36 4.81
C PRO A 89 4.89 -12.64 4.36
N PHE A 90 6.17 -12.71 4.65
CA PHE A 90 7.04 -13.83 4.27
C PHE A 90 7.37 -14.76 5.44
N PHE A 91 6.69 -14.57 6.55
CA PHE A 91 6.80 -15.36 7.77
C PHE A 91 5.98 -16.65 7.69
N PRO A 92 6.21 -17.65 8.55
CA PRO A 92 5.32 -18.80 8.69
C PRO A 92 3.91 -18.35 9.06
N TYR A 93 2.91 -18.95 8.43
CA TYR A 93 1.51 -18.59 8.62
C TYR A 93 0.60 -19.81 8.48
N SER A 94 -0.63 -19.71 8.96
CA SER A 94 -1.64 -20.76 8.84
C SER A 94 -2.70 -20.46 7.78
N SER A 95 -2.99 -19.18 7.55
CA SER A 95 -4.02 -18.76 6.58
C SER A 95 -3.81 -17.32 6.11
N ASP A 96 -4.74 -16.82 5.28
CA ASP A 96 -4.82 -15.45 4.74
C ASP A 96 -3.54 -14.98 4.02
N ASP A 97 -2.87 -15.93 3.32
CA ASP A 97 -1.67 -15.69 2.49
C ASP A 97 -0.56 -14.90 3.21
N GLY A 98 -0.36 -15.19 4.50
CA GLY A 98 0.70 -14.61 5.32
C GLY A 98 0.19 -13.77 6.50
N PHE A 99 -1.06 -13.31 6.49
CA PHE A 99 -1.58 -12.42 7.53
C PHE A 99 -2.08 -13.13 8.80
N ALA A 100 -2.13 -14.46 8.85
CA ALA A 100 -2.26 -15.24 10.07
C ALA A 100 -0.89 -15.79 10.48
N VAL A 101 -0.03 -14.92 11.02
CA VAL A 101 1.37 -15.23 11.37
C VAL A 101 1.44 -16.26 12.49
N THR A 102 2.26 -17.30 12.35
CA THR A 102 2.54 -18.27 13.41
C THR A 102 3.84 -17.98 14.14
N ASP A 103 4.82 -17.35 13.47
CA ASP A 103 6.11 -16.98 14.03
C ASP A 103 6.65 -15.73 13.31
N TYR A 104 6.84 -14.64 14.02
CA TYR A 104 7.31 -13.35 13.48
C TYR A 104 8.81 -13.33 13.16
N THR A 105 9.60 -14.27 13.66
CA THR A 105 11.06 -14.20 13.63
C THR A 105 11.70 -15.05 12.54
N ARG A 106 10.93 -15.94 11.93
CA ARG A 106 11.42 -16.90 10.93
C ARG A 106 10.87 -16.57 9.54
N VAL A 107 11.66 -16.84 8.52
CA VAL A 107 11.16 -16.85 7.14
C VAL A 107 10.42 -18.16 6.89
N ARG A 108 9.30 -18.11 6.17
CA ARG A 108 8.50 -19.30 5.83
C ARG A 108 9.36 -20.37 5.16
N PRO A 109 9.32 -21.62 5.63
CA PRO A 109 10.00 -22.73 4.98
C PRO A 109 9.67 -22.80 3.48
N GLY A 110 10.67 -23.02 2.63
CA GLY A 110 10.50 -23.08 1.18
C GLY A 110 10.62 -21.74 0.46
N LEU A 111 10.47 -20.59 1.14
CA LEU A 111 10.75 -19.28 0.52
C LEU A 111 12.23 -18.97 0.40
N GLY A 112 13.03 -19.49 1.29
CA GLY A 112 14.43 -19.15 1.54
C GLY A 112 14.68 -18.87 3.01
N GLY A 113 15.55 -17.92 3.32
CA GLY A 113 15.88 -17.53 4.68
C GLY A 113 16.20 -16.04 4.79
N TRP A 114 16.54 -15.58 6.00
CA TRP A 114 16.99 -14.20 6.21
C TRP A 114 18.18 -13.81 5.31
N LYS A 115 19.04 -14.76 4.93
CA LYS A 115 20.12 -14.52 3.95
C LYS A 115 19.58 -14.14 2.57
N SER A 116 18.45 -14.72 2.14
CA SER A 116 17.82 -14.36 0.87
C SER A 116 17.16 -12.98 0.94
N VAL A 117 16.59 -12.62 2.08
CA VAL A 117 16.08 -11.26 2.35
C VAL A 117 17.21 -10.24 2.34
N GLN A 118 18.34 -10.56 2.97
CA GLN A 118 19.54 -9.71 3.00
C GLN A 118 20.06 -9.39 1.60
N LYS A 119 20.11 -10.39 0.68
CA LYS A 119 20.51 -10.15 -0.72
C LYS A 119 19.66 -9.09 -1.42
N ILE A 120 18.37 -8.99 -1.09
CA ILE A 120 17.50 -7.95 -1.64
C ILE A 120 17.82 -6.60 -0.99
N GLU A 121 18.10 -6.60 0.32
CA GLU A 121 18.46 -5.40 1.09
C GLU A 121 19.79 -4.78 0.62
N ASP A 122 20.73 -5.58 0.11
CA ASP A 122 21.98 -5.09 -0.47
C ASP A 122 21.77 -4.07 -1.62
N SER A 123 20.60 -4.11 -2.30
CA SER A 123 20.29 -3.24 -3.45
C SER A 123 19.08 -2.32 -3.22
N PHE A 124 18.22 -2.60 -2.25
CA PHE A 124 16.97 -1.89 -2.03
C PHE A 124 16.70 -1.67 -0.54
N PHE A 125 16.04 -0.57 -0.20
CA PHE A 125 15.35 -0.53 1.08
C PHE A 125 14.25 -1.59 1.12
N LEU A 126 14.00 -2.16 2.31
CA LEU A 126 12.96 -3.19 2.46
C LEU A 126 11.82 -2.71 3.34
N MET A 127 10.61 -3.08 2.97
CA MET A 127 9.42 -2.99 3.81
C MET A 127 8.88 -4.38 4.11
N ALA A 128 8.52 -4.61 5.37
CA ALA A 128 7.84 -5.81 5.84
C ALA A 128 6.53 -5.44 6.55
N ASP A 129 5.57 -6.36 6.53
CA ASP A 129 4.35 -6.24 7.32
C ASP A 129 4.63 -6.54 8.78
N LEU A 130 4.21 -5.64 9.65
CA LEU A 130 4.12 -5.85 11.09
C LEU A 130 2.64 -6.05 11.44
N VAL A 131 2.21 -7.32 11.51
CA VAL A 131 0.83 -7.69 11.80
C VAL A 131 0.60 -7.53 13.29
N LEU A 132 0.12 -6.34 13.67
CA LEU A 132 0.00 -5.93 15.08
C LEU A 132 -1.31 -6.34 15.73
N ASN A 133 -2.40 -6.38 14.95
CA ASN A 133 -3.73 -6.55 15.52
C ASN A 133 -3.98 -7.98 16.01
N HIS A 134 -3.43 -8.98 15.33
CA HIS A 134 -3.78 -10.37 15.53
C HIS A 134 -2.61 -11.32 15.20
N ILE A 135 -2.74 -12.55 15.64
CA ILE A 135 -1.80 -13.64 15.37
C ILE A 135 -2.58 -14.92 15.03
N SER A 136 -1.95 -15.87 14.37
CA SER A 136 -2.56 -17.17 14.06
C SER A 136 -3.02 -17.91 15.31
N SER A 137 -4.17 -18.56 15.20
CA SER A 137 -4.66 -19.51 16.22
C SER A 137 -3.71 -20.70 16.47
N ARG A 138 -2.75 -20.92 15.55
CA ARG A 138 -1.73 -21.97 15.63
C ARG A 138 -0.37 -21.45 16.10
N SER A 139 -0.28 -20.21 16.50
CA SER A 139 0.95 -19.63 17.05
C SER A 139 1.26 -20.20 18.44
N GLU A 140 2.53 -20.22 18.82
CA GLU A 140 2.96 -20.58 20.16
C GLU A 140 2.22 -19.76 21.24
N TRP A 141 1.95 -18.48 20.98
CA TRP A 141 1.28 -17.61 21.95
C TRP A 141 -0.16 -18.05 22.24
N VAL A 142 -0.94 -18.39 21.18
CA VAL A 142 -2.31 -18.89 21.36
C VAL A 142 -2.31 -20.27 22.00
N LEU A 143 -1.43 -21.18 21.56
CA LEU A 143 -1.34 -22.52 22.12
C LEU A 143 -0.94 -22.50 23.59
N GLY A 144 0.04 -21.67 23.98
CA GLY A 144 0.45 -21.46 25.36
C GLY A 144 -0.66 -20.85 26.23
N TYR A 145 -1.41 -19.87 25.68
CA TYR A 145 -2.58 -19.32 26.36
C TYR A 145 -3.64 -20.41 26.64
N LEU A 146 -3.97 -21.21 25.64
CA LEU A 146 -4.96 -22.32 25.79
C LEU A 146 -4.45 -23.42 26.72
N ALA A 147 -3.13 -23.59 26.81
CA ALA A 147 -2.51 -24.52 27.77
C ALA A 147 -2.47 -23.98 29.20
N GLY A 148 -2.79 -22.70 29.43
CA GLY A 148 -2.75 -22.03 30.73
C GLY A 148 -1.34 -21.62 31.17
N GLU A 149 -0.41 -21.45 30.23
CA GLU A 149 0.96 -21.00 30.53
C GLU A 149 0.98 -19.57 31.06
N PRO A 150 1.62 -19.31 32.20
CA PRO A 150 1.62 -17.99 32.84
C PRO A 150 2.19 -16.88 31.94
N ALA A 151 3.12 -17.19 31.04
CA ALA A 151 3.75 -16.24 30.12
C ALA A 151 2.76 -15.62 29.14
N TYR A 152 1.68 -16.29 28.81
CA TYR A 152 0.67 -15.84 27.86
C TYR A 152 -0.66 -15.45 28.52
N LYS A 153 -0.68 -15.34 29.85
CA LYS A 153 -1.87 -14.89 30.57
C LYS A 153 -2.34 -13.54 30.06
N ASP A 154 -3.63 -13.41 29.77
CA ASP A 154 -4.28 -12.18 29.30
C ASP A 154 -3.70 -11.61 27.98
N PHE A 155 -3.01 -12.44 27.18
CA PHE A 155 -2.49 -12.04 25.86
C PHE A 155 -3.59 -11.80 24.82
N PHE A 156 -4.73 -12.45 25.01
CA PHE A 156 -5.87 -12.38 24.10
C PHE A 156 -7.10 -11.86 24.82
N ILE A 157 -8.06 -11.38 24.03
CA ILE A 157 -9.31 -10.82 24.56
C ILE A 157 -10.35 -11.93 24.61
N GLU A 158 -10.63 -12.38 25.83
CA GLU A 158 -11.72 -13.30 26.11
C GLU A 158 -12.97 -12.51 26.47
N ALA A 159 -14.13 -12.86 25.89
CA ALA A 159 -15.38 -12.19 26.13
C ALA A 159 -16.54 -13.21 26.29
N ASP A 160 -17.57 -12.83 27.04
CA ASP A 160 -18.78 -13.62 27.12
C ASP A 160 -19.57 -13.49 25.80
N PRO A 161 -20.02 -14.61 25.17
CA PRO A 161 -20.83 -14.57 23.95
C PRO A 161 -22.14 -13.78 24.09
N SER A 162 -22.63 -13.55 25.31
CA SER A 162 -23.82 -12.76 25.60
C SER A 162 -23.53 -11.26 25.66
N GLU A 163 -22.27 -10.82 25.63
CA GLU A 163 -21.91 -9.41 25.64
C GLU A 163 -22.42 -8.68 24.39
N ASP A 164 -22.93 -7.47 24.57
CA ASP A 164 -23.33 -6.61 23.44
C ASP A 164 -22.10 -6.08 22.69
N THR A 165 -21.91 -6.61 21.48
CA THR A 165 -20.85 -6.21 20.55
C THR A 165 -21.39 -5.48 19.31
N THR A 166 -22.63 -5.01 19.35
CA THR A 166 -23.33 -4.40 18.19
C THR A 166 -22.65 -3.11 17.69
N LEU A 167 -21.94 -2.39 18.56
CA LEU A 167 -21.18 -1.18 18.19
C LEU A 167 -19.84 -1.48 17.52
N VAL A 168 -19.31 -2.69 17.69
CA VAL A 168 -17.98 -3.05 17.19
C VAL A 168 -17.98 -3.10 15.66
N VAL A 169 -17.10 -2.32 15.04
CA VAL A 169 -16.93 -2.32 13.59
C VAL A 169 -16.22 -3.59 13.15
N ARG A 170 -16.82 -4.31 12.20
CA ARG A 170 -16.27 -5.55 11.62
C ARG A 170 -16.01 -5.36 10.13
N PRO A 171 -14.76 -5.61 9.70
CA PRO A 171 -14.41 -5.48 8.27
C PRO A 171 -14.95 -6.65 7.42
N ARG A 172 -15.30 -7.79 8.05
CA ARG A 172 -15.82 -9.00 7.38
C ARG A 172 -17.11 -9.47 8.04
N SER A 173 -17.94 -10.18 7.26
CA SER A 173 -19.22 -10.76 7.72
C SER A 173 -19.01 -12.10 8.46
N LEU A 174 -18.08 -12.13 9.41
CA LEU A 174 -17.76 -13.31 10.21
C LEU A 174 -18.07 -13.05 11.69
N PRO A 175 -18.34 -14.08 12.53
CA PRO A 175 -18.50 -13.89 13.96
C PRO A 175 -17.29 -13.20 14.57
N LEU A 176 -17.53 -12.27 15.52
CA LEU A 176 -16.45 -11.58 16.23
C LEU A 176 -15.74 -12.50 17.22
N LEU A 177 -16.50 -13.39 17.86
CA LEU A 177 -15.98 -14.32 18.85
C LEU A 177 -15.90 -15.73 18.27
N THR A 178 -14.76 -16.38 18.49
CA THR A 178 -14.53 -17.78 18.11
C THR A 178 -14.26 -18.61 19.37
N PRO A 179 -14.93 -19.78 19.54
CA PRO A 179 -14.69 -20.66 20.69
C PRO A 179 -13.41 -21.48 20.48
N PHE A 180 -12.58 -21.51 21.53
CA PHE A 180 -11.37 -22.33 21.61
C PHE A 180 -11.41 -23.20 22.86
N GLN A 181 -10.97 -24.45 22.76
CA GLN A 181 -10.89 -25.37 23.92
C GLN A 181 -9.59 -25.15 24.68
N LYS A 182 -9.70 -24.85 25.99
CA LYS A 182 -8.55 -24.79 26.91
C LYS A 182 -8.16 -26.20 27.36
N LYS A 183 -6.93 -26.38 27.82
CA LYS A 183 -6.41 -27.64 28.32
C LYS A 183 -7.18 -28.19 29.54
N ASP A 184 -7.77 -27.33 30.35
CA ASP A 184 -8.59 -27.68 31.51
C ASP A 184 -10.03 -28.13 31.14
N GLY A 185 -10.36 -28.15 29.84
CA GLY A 185 -11.68 -28.52 29.32
C GLY A 185 -12.69 -27.38 29.24
N SER A 186 -12.34 -26.19 29.70
CA SER A 186 -13.19 -24.99 29.54
C SER A 186 -13.10 -24.42 28.11
N THR A 187 -14.10 -23.61 27.73
CA THR A 187 -14.14 -22.92 26.43
C THR A 187 -13.81 -21.47 26.62
N ALA A 188 -12.78 -20.99 25.91
CA ALA A 188 -12.48 -19.56 25.77
C ALA A 188 -13.14 -18.99 24.51
N TRP A 189 -13.91 -17.92 24.64
CA TRP A 189 -14.46 -17.18 23.50
C TRP A 189 -13.53 -15.99 23.21
N LEU A 190 -12.67 -16.14 22.18
CA LEU A 190 -11.65 -15.15 21.85
C LEU A 190 -12.11 -14.23 20.71
N TRP A 191 -11.68 -12.98 20.76
CA TRP A 191 -11.89 -12.02 19.67
C TRP A 191 -11.10 -12.41 18.44
N THR A 192 -11.78 -12.40 17.31
CA THR A 192 -11.27 -12.74 15.99
C THR A 192 -11.84 -11.79 14.95
N THR A 193 -11.38 -10.53 14.97
CA THR A 193 -11.93 -9.44 14.15
C THR A 193 -12.00 -9.78 12.66
N PHE A 194 -11.01 -10.50 12.12
CA PHE A 194 -10.87 -10.79 10.70
C PHE A 194 -11.29 -12.22 10.30
N SER A 195 -10.86 -13.24 11.03
CA SER A 195 -11.23 -14.63 10.79
C SER A 195 -10.99 -15.47 12.03
N SER A 196 -11.61 -16.64 12.11
CA SER A 196 -11.46 -17.58 13.24
C SER A 196 -10.01 -18.04 13.49
N ASP A 197 -9.12 -17.89 12.50
CA ASP A 197 -7.70 -18.20 12.62
C ASP A 197 -6.84 -16.99 13.01
N GLN A 198 -7.40 -15.79 13.05
CA GLN A 198 -6.70 -14.53 13.35
C GLN A 198 -7.18 -14.02 14.72
N VAL A 199 -6.50 -14.44 15.80
CA VAL A 199 -6.87 -14.13 17.18
C VAL A 199 -6.30 -12.78 17.57
N ASP A 200 -7.16 -11.85 18.00
CA ASP A 200 -6.80 -10.48 18.32
C ASP A 200 -5.95 -10.39 19.59
N LEU A 201 -4.87 -9.61 19.52
CA LEU A 201 -3.96 -9.35 20.63
C LEU A 201 -4.55 -8.31 21.61
N ASN A 202 -4.32 -8.53 22.88
CA ASN A 202 -4.80 -7.66 23.96
C ASN A 202 -3.76 -6.61 24.35
N TYR A 203 -3.77 -5.47 23.71
CA TYR A 203 -2.85 -4.36 24.04
C TYR A 203 -3.11 -3.68 25.40
N ALA A 204 -4.20 -3.98 26.09
CA ALA A 204 -4.34 -3.57 27.49
C ALA A 204 -3.37 -4.32 28.42
N ASN A 205 -2.84 -5.47 27.97
CA ASN A 205 -1.75 -6.17 28.63
C ASN A 205 -0.39 -5.62 28.17
N PRO A 206 0.43 -5.03 29.07
CA PRO A 206 1.73 -4.48 28.69
C PRO A 206 2.72 -5.52 28.15
N GLU A 207 2.55 -6.81 28.47
CA GLU A 207 3.42 -7.88 27.95
C GLU A 207 3.23 -8.07 26.43
N VAL A 208 2.00 -7.86 25.91
CA VAL A 208 1.74 -7.87 24.47
C VAL A 208 2.51 -6.75 23.77
N LEU A 209 2.46 -5.53 24.31
CA LEU A 209 3.23 -4.40 23.76
C LEU A 209 4.74 -4.69 23.78
N LYS A 210 5.27 -5.21 24.90
CA LYS A 210 6.69 -5.56 25.01
C LYS A 210 7.10 -6.59 23.96
N LYS A 211 6.30 -7.64 23.76
CA LYS A 211 6.56 -8.65 22.70
C LYS A 211 6.57 -8.03 21.30
N MET A 212 5.64 -7.13 21.01
CA MET A 212 5.60 -6.48 19.69
C MET A 212 6.73 -5.46 19.50
N LEU A 213 7.25 -4.82 20.56
CA LEU A 213 8.47 -4.02 20.48
C LEU A 213 9.71 -4.89 20.24
N GLU A 214 9.81 -6.08 20.84
CA GLU A 214 10.88 -7.06 20.56
C GLU A 214 10.85 -7.50 19.08
N VAL A 215 9.66 -7.82 18.53
CA VAL A 215 9.47 -8.16 17.11
C VAL A 215 9.88 -6.99 16.21
N THR A 216 9.46 -5.77 16.55
CA THR A 216 9.80 -4.55 15.83
C THR A 216 11.32 -4.35 15.77
N ALA A 217 11.99 -4.41 16.93
CA ALA A 217 13.45 -4.31 17.01
C ALA A 217 14.15 -5.40 16.19
N PHE A 218 13.65 -6.62 16.24
CA PHE A 218 14.18 -7.72 15.45
C PHE A 218 14.13 -7.41 13.93
N TYR A 219 13.01 -6.89 13.41
CA TYR A 219 12.91 -6.51 11.99
C TYR A 219 13.86 -5.38 11.63
N LEU A 220 13.93 -4.32 12.46
CA LEU A 220 14.82 -3.19 12.23
C LEU A 220 16.29 -3.61 12.22
N LYS A 221 16.70 -4.51 13.14
CA LYS A 221 18.06 -5.10 13.18
C LYS A 221 18.35 -6.06 12.02
N LYS A 222 17.30 -6.60 11.37
CA LYS A 222 17.44 -7.41 10.14
C LYS A 222 17.47 -6.58 8.85
N GLY A 223 17.60 -5.26 8.93
CA GLY A 223 17.72 -4.38 7.78
C GLY A 223 16.37 -3.87 7.21
N ILE A 224 15.24 -4.23 7.84
CA ILE A 224 13.94 -3.71 7.41
C ILE A 224 13.88 -2.20 7.66
N SER A 225 13.71 -1.42 6.60
CA SER A 225 13.70 0.05 6.61
C SER A 225 12.32 0.65 6.78
N ALA A 226 11.26 -0.10 6.45
CA ALA A 226 9.88 0.35 6.58
C ALA A 226 9.00 -0.76 7.17
N LEU A 227 8.12 -0.39 8.09
CA LEU A 227 7.17 -1.30 8.72
C LEU A 227 5.75 -0.91 8.32
N ARG A 228 5.05 -1.82 7.62
CA ARG A 228 3.63 -1.66 7.33
C ARG A 228 2.81 -2.19 8.50
N LEU A 229 2.13 -1.31 9.19
CA LEU A 229 1.23 -1.67 10.29
C LEU A 229 -0.09 -2.15 9.70
N ASP A 230 -0.22 -3.46 9.59
CA ASP A 230 -1.43 -4.10 9.07
C ASP A 230 -2.61 -3.90 10.01
N ALA A 231 -3.77 -3.52 9.44
CA ALA A 231 -5.04 -3.36 10.16
C ALA A 231 -4.94 -2.52 11.44
N VAL A 232 -4.04 -1.53 11.46
CA VAL A 232 -3.66 -0.78 12.66
C VAL A 232 -4.81 -0.10 13.38
N GLY A 233 -5.89 0.24 12.67
CA GLY A 233 -7.07 0.90 13.26
C GLY A 233 -7.76 0.09 14.35
N PHE A 234 -7.52 -1.22 14.41
CA PHE A 234 -8.19 -2.15 15.32
C PHE A 234 -7.36 -2.52 16.57
N LEU A 235 -6.20 -1.90 16.83
CA LEU A 235 -5.28 -2.34 17.90
C LEU A 235 -5.92 -2.36 19.29
N TRP A 236 -6.61 -1.28 19.68
CA TRP A 236 -7.17 -1.18 21.01
C TRP A 236 -8.65 -1.56 21.03
N LYS A 237 -9.05 -2.41 21.98
CA LYS A 237 -10.43 -2.83 22.20
C LYS A 237 -10.95 -2.28 23.52
N LYS A 238 -12.13 -1.65 23.47
CA LYS A 238 -12.79 -1.08 24.64
C LYS A 238 -14.29 -1.32 24.55
N LYS A 239 -14.85 -1.98 25.56
CA LYS A 239 -16.29 -2.27 25.65
C LYS A 239 -17.12 -1.00 25.45
N GLY A 240 -18.25 -1.12 24.73
CA GLY A 240 -19.15 0.01 24.48
C GLY A 240 -18.66 1.02 23.46
N THR A 241 -17.62 0.69 22.67
CA THR A 241 -17.08 1.53 21.59
C THR A 241 -17.08 0.80 20.25
N THR A 242 -16.71 1.50 19.19
CA THR A 242 -16.52 0.91 17.85
C THR A 242 -15.31 -0.03 17.75
N CYS A 243 -14.39 0.01 18.71
CA CYS A 243 -13.07 -0.66 18.69
C CYS A 243 -12.28 -0.36 17.41
N LEU A 244 -12.46 0.83 16.85
CA LEU A 244 -11.79 1.29 15.63
C LEU A 244 -11.36 2.74 15.82
N HIS A 245 -10.11 3.06 15.48
CA HIS A 245 -9.51 4.41 15.56
C HIS A 245 -9.63 5.06 16.95
N LEU A 246 -9.51 4.27 18.01
CA LEU A 246 -9.56 4.81 19.37
C LEU A 246 -8.30 5.64 19.67
N GLU A 247 -8.42 6.58 20.61
CA GLU A 247 -7.28 7.40 21.04
C GLU A 247 -6.10 6.54 21.52
N GLU A 248 -6.40 5.46 22.23
CA GLU A 248 -5.41 4.49 22.69
C GLU A 248 -4.65 3.85 21.50
N THR A 249 -5.32 3.58 20.37
CA THR A 249 -4.68 3.10 19.15
C THR A 249 -3.69 4.13 18.59
N HIS A 250 -4.11 5.39 18.47
CA HIS A 250 -3.24 6.48 18.00
C HIS A 250 -2.01 6.66 18.91
N ARG A 251 -2.17 6.56 20.22
CA ARG A 251 -1.07 6.64 21.19
C ARG A 251 -0.07 5.50 21.02
N LEU A 252 -0.55 4.28 20.73
CA LEU A 252 0.34 3.16 20.41
C LEU A 252 1.08 3.39 19.09
N VAL A 253 0.42 3.90 18.04
CA VAL A 253 1.08 4.23 16.77
C VAL A 253 2.19 5.26 16.98
N LYS A 254 1.94 6.30 17.78
CA LYS A 254 2.96 7.30 18.17
C LYS A 254 4.13 6.66 18.94
N LEU A 255 3.83 5.69 19.79
CA LEU A 255 4.88 4.98 20.53
C LEU A 255 5.75 4.12 19.59
N PHE A 256 5.14 3.39 18.64
CA PHE A 256 5.88 2.66 17.61
C PHE A 256 6.70 3.60 16.71
N ARG A 257 6.16 4.78 16.36
CA ARG A 257 6.90 5.81 15.64
C ARG A 257 8.12 6.26 16.42
N LEU A 258 7.92 6.66 17.67
CA LEU A 258 8.98 7.06 18.57
C LEU A 258 10.05 5.98 18.72
N PHE A 259 9.63 4.71 18.83
CA PHE A 259 10.54 3.58 18.95
C PHE A 259 11.36 3.36 17.65
N CYS A 260 10.74 3.43 16.49
CA CYS A 260 11.46 3.35 15.21
C CYS A 260 12.49 4.47 15.06
N ASP A 261 12.18 5.68 15.52
CA ASP A 261 13.08 6.83 15.48
C ASP A 261 14.30 6.67 16.42
N LEU A 262 14.35 5.65 17.29
CA LEU A 262 15.51 5.32 18.10
C LEU A 262 16.58 4.51 17.33
N PHE A 263 16.23 3.93 16.20
CA PHE A 263 17.16 3.14 15.37
C PHE A 263 17.82 3.98 14.28
N PRO A 264 19.07 3.67 13.89
CA PRO A 264 19.80 4.42 12.88
C PRO A 264 19.21 4.24 11.47
N GLY A 265 19.57 5.19 10.59
CA GLY A 265 19.22 5.15 9.18
C GLY A 265 17.74 5.51 8.89
N LYS A 266 17.30 5.19 7.68
CA LYS A 266 15.92 5.45 7.23
C LYS A 266 14.99 4.40 7.82
N ARG A 267 14.16 4.78 8.80
CA ARG A 267 13.15 3.93 9.42
C ARG A 267 11.77 4.56 9.22
N LEU A 268 10.90 3.87 8.51
CA LEU A 268 9.59 4.41 8.13
C LEU A 268 8.46 3.58 8.75
N LEU A 269 7.46 4.26 9.28
CA LEU A 269 6.21 3.67 9.72
C LEU A 269 5.14 3.95 8.68
N VAL A 270 4.49 2.90 8.19
CA VAL A 270 3.48 2.95 7.14
C VAL A 270 2.18 2.39 7.70
N THR A 271 1.08 3.15 7.66
CA THR A 271 -0.22 2.66 8.15
C THR A 271 -1.12 2.20 7.02
N GLU A 272 -1.78 1.06 7.26
CA GLU A 272 -2.79 0.49 6.38
C GLU A 272 -4.16 0.53 7.07
N THR A 273 -5.05 1.37 6.52
CA THR A 273 -6.44 1.50 6.99
C THR A 273 -7.38 1.77 5.82
N ASN A 274 -8.14 0.73 5.42
CA ASN A 274 -9.11 0.81 4.33
C ASN A 274 -10.45 1.39 4.83
N VAL A 275 -10.46 2.70 5.09
CA VAL A 275 -11.56 3.47 5.69
C VAL A 275 -11.78 4.79 4.92
N PRO A 276 -12.84 5.56 5.19
CA PRO A 276 -13.04 6.88 4.61
C PRO A 276 -11.82 7.78 4.80
N HIS A 277 -11.55 8.65 3.80
CA HIS A 277 -10.34 9.46 3.74
C HIS A 277 -10.01 10.22 5.03
N LYS A 278 -11.03 10.84 5.66
CA LYS A 278 -10.86 11.61 6.90
C LYS A 278 -10.29 10.77 8.06
N GLU A 279 -10.77 9.53 8.18
CA GLU A 279 -10.30 8.59 9.20
C GLU A 279 -8.87 8.10 8.88
N ASN A 280 -8.61 7.81 7.60
CA ASN A 280 -7.31 7.34 7.14
C ASN A 280 -6.19 8.37 7.39
N ILE A 281 -6.41 9.64 7.04
CA ILE A 281 -5.39 10.71 7.23
C ILE A 281 -5.15 11.09 8.69
N SER A 282 -6.00 10.67 9.64
CA SER A 282 -5.76 10.91 11.07
C SER A 282 -4.45 10.27 11.55
N TYR A 283 -3.98 9.21 10.87
CA TYR A 283 -2.71 8.54 11.16
C TYR A 283 -1.46 9.33 10.76
N PHE A 284 -1.59 10.49 10.15
CA PHE A 284 -0.47 11.44 10.07
C PHE A 284 -0.22 12.15 11.41
N GLY A 285 -1.17 12.08 12.36
CA GLY A 285 -1.09 12.79 13.62
C GLY A 285 -0.96 14.31 13.40
N ASN A 286 0.06 14.93 13.99
CA ASN A 286 0.40 16.33 13.74
C ASN A 286 1.33 16.52 12.51
N GLY A 287 1.63 15.45 11.76
CA GLY A 287 2.54 15.42 10.62
C GLY A 287 3.98 15.02 10.98
N GLU A 288 4.27 14.71 12.26
CA GLU A 288 5.62 14.36 12.74
C GLU A 288 5.62 13.21 13.75
N ASP A 289 4.48 12.87 14.35
CA ASP A 289 4.42 12.02 15.54
C ASP A 289 3.75 10.66 15.36
N GLU A 290 3.08 10.42 14.19
CA GLU A 290 2.50 9.11 13.85
C GLU A 290 3.14 8.53 12.58
N ALA A 291 2.35 8.06 11.61
CA ALA A 291 2.87 7.45 10.40
C ALA A 291 3.71 8.43 9.56
N HIS A 292 4.80 7.94 9.01
CA HIS A 292 5.53 8.63 7.95
C HIS A 292 4.78 8.55 6.63
N VAL A 293 4.12 7.41 6.39
CA VAL A 293 3.44 7.13 5.12
C VAL A 293 2.07 6.53 5.40
N VAL A 294 1.05 7.05 4.73
CA VAL A 294 -0.33 6.55 4.81
C VAL A 294 -0.77 6.09 3.44
N TYR A 295 -1.35 4.90 3.35
CA TYR A 295 -1.90 4.37 2.09
C TYR A 295 -3.02 5.28 1.55
N ASN A 296 -2.93 5.64 0.28
CA ASN A 296 -3.91 6.52 -0.39
C ASN A 296 -5.08 5.70 -0.95
N PHE A 297 -5.86 5.10 -0.07
CA PHE A 297 -6.96 4.19 -0.42
C PHE A 297 -8.06 4.77 -1.33
N PRO A 298 -8.39 6.09 -1.31
CA PRO A 298 -9.33 6.64 -2.28
C PRO A 298 -8.83 6.58 -3.73
N LEU A 299 -7.50 6.57 -3.94
CA LEU A 299 -6.92 6.74 -5.27
C LEU A 299 -7.24 5.60 -6.24
N PRO A 300 -7.06 4.29 -5.90
CA PRO A 300 -7.35 3.19 -6.82
C PRO A 300 -8.78 3.23 -7.36
N PRO A 301 -9.83 3.27 -6.53
CA PRO A 301 -11.19 3.27 -7.04
C PRO A 301 -11.60 4.58 -7.72
N LEU A 302 -11.02 5.75 -7.36
CA LEU A 302 -11.27 7.02 -8.05
C LEU A 302 -10.66 7.06 -9.44
N ILE A 303 -9.45 6.55 -9.62
CA ILE A 303 -8.84 6.41 -10.94
C ILE A 303 -9.68 5.45 -11.79
N LEU A 304 -10.05 4.29 -11.25
CA LEU A 304 -10.92 3.34 -11.95
C LEU A 304 -12.24 3.99 -12.38
N TYR A 305 -12.94 4.67 -11.46
CA TYR A 305 -14.17 5.40 -11.75
C TYR A 305 -13.96 6.43 -12.88
N THR A 306 -12.85 7.18 -12.83
CA THR A 306 -12.50 8.19 -13.82
C THR A 306 -12.37 7.60 -15.23
N PHE A 307 -11.67 6.47 -15.37
CA PHE A 307 -11.47 5.83 -16.67
C PHE A 307 -12.74 5.16 -17.19
N LEU A 308 -13.55 4.56 -16.32
CA LEU A 308 -14.82 3.93 -16.74
C LEU A 308 -15.87 4.94 -17.20
N ASN A 309 -15.84 6.16 -16.64
CA ASN A 309 -16.79 7.21 -16.99
C ASN A 309 -16.23 8.23 -18.01
N GLY A 310 -14.92 8.24 -18.23
CA GLY A 310 -14.26 9.26 -19.05
C GLY A 310 -14.44 10.67 -18.47
N ASP A 311 -14.54 10.82 -17.14
CA ASP A 311 -14.79 12.10 -16.45
C ASP A 311 -13.84 12.25 -15.26
N VAL A 312 -12.97 13.27 -15.32
CA VAL A 312 -11.95 13.57 -14.29
C VAL A 312 -12.48 14.42 -13.14
N SER A 313 -13.72 14.90 -13.18
CA SER A 313 -14.22 15.94 -12.28
C SER A 313 -14.12 15.55 -10.81
N LYS A 314 -14.51 14.33 -10.45
CA LYS A 314 -14.48 13.85 -9.06
C LYS A 314 -13.03 13.64 -8.58
N LEU A 315 -12.18 13.05 -9.40
CA LEU A 315 -10.76 12.86 -9.08
C LEU A 315 -10.06 14.21 -8.92
N ARG A 316 -10.30 15.16 -9.84
CA ARG A 316 -9.74 16.51 -9.76
C ARG A 316 -10.19 17.24 -8.50
N PHE A 317 -11.51 17.19 -8.19
CA PHE A 317 -12.06 17.79 -6.96
C PHE A 317 -11.39 17.19 -5.71
N TRP A 318 -11.32 15.87 -5.63
CA TRP A 318 -10.69 15.18 -4.51
C TRP A 318 -9.21 15.54 -4.39
N ALA A 319 -8.44 15.47 -5.49
CA ALA A 319 -7.02 15.79 -5.50
C ALA A 319 -6.75 17.26 -5.09
N SER A 320 -7.62 18.19 -5.53
CA SER A 320 -7.53 19.61 -5.14
C SER A 320 -7.88 19.86 -3.67
N SER A 321 -8.62 18.95 -3.02
CA SER A 321 -8.99 19.06 -1.61
C SER A 321 -7.91 18.58 -0.64
N LEU A 322 -6.89 17.86 -1.15
CA LEU A 322 -5.79 17.37 -0.33
C LEU A 322 -4.96 18.53 0.20
N LYS A 323 -4.75 18.55 1.51
CA LYS A 323 -3.88 19.55 2.15
C LYS A 323 -2.41 19.17 1.95
N ALA A 324 -1.56 20.18 1.90
CA ALA A 324 -0.11 19.97 1.98
C ALA A 324 0.24 19.25 3.28
N LEU A 325 1.06 18.22 3.18
CA LEU A 325 1.57 17.46 4.31
C LEU A 325 2.90 18.05 4.79
N SER A 326 3.29 17.70 6.01
CA SER A 326 4.64 17.95 6.52
C SER A 326 5.68 17.28 5.60
N PRO A 327 6.89 17.84 5.44
CA PRO A 327 7.98 17.18 4.72
C PRO A 327 8.39 15.81 5.30
N ARG A 328 7.94 15.51 6.52
CA ARG A 328 8.22 14.24 7.21
C ARG A 328 7.16 13.16 6.98
N CYS A 329 6.08 13.46 6.27
CA CYS A 329 5.04 12.49 5.96
C CYS A 329 4.51 12.63 4.53
N THR A 330 3.99 11.53 3.99
CA THR A 330 3.46 11.51 2.62
C THR A 330 2.46 10.37 2.41
N PHE A 331 1.74 10.40 1.28
CA PHE A 331 0.90 9.31 0.84
C PHE A 331 1.68 8.22 0.10
N LEU A 332 1.26 6.96 0.27
CA LEU A 332 1.60 5.87 -0.63
C LEU A 332 0.52 5.77 -1.71
N ASN A 333 0.84 6.22 -2.91
CA ASN A 333 -0.05 6.16 -4.06
C ASN A 333 0.06 4.80 -4.73
N PHE A 334 -1.04 4.11 -4.91
CA PHE A 334 -1.07 2.81 -5.59
C PHE A 334 -2.36 2.68 -6.41
N THR A 335 -2.38 1.75 -7.34
CA THR A 335 -3.59 1.34 -8.08
C THR A 335 -3.99 -0.08 -7.75
N ALA A 336 -3.01 -0.94 -7.49
CA ALA A 336 -3.20 -2.34 -7.16
C ALA A 336 -2.23 -2.79 -6.06
N SER A 337 -2.63 -3.80 -5.31
CA SER A 337 -1.83 -4.55 -4.36
C SER A 337 -2.23 -6.03 -4.40
N HIS A 338 -1.87 -6.78 -3.38
CA HIS A 338 -2.34 -8.16 -3.16
C HIS A 338 -3.83 -8.27 -2.77
N ASP A 339 -4.42 -7.15 -2.33
CA ASP A 339 -5.85 -7.03 -2.04
C ASP A 339 -6.65 -6.66 -3.29
N GLY A 340 -7.96 -6.75 -3.22
CA GLY A 340 -8.83 -6.15 -4.21
C GLY A 340 -8.91 -4.63 -4.06
N ILE A 341 -9.64 -3.98 -4.97
CA ILE A 341 -9.85 -2.54 -4.95
C ILE A 341 -10.91 -2.21 -3.89
N GLY A 342 -10.52 -1.58 -2.79
CA GLY A 342 -11.42 -1.16 -1.73
C GLY A 342 -12.38 -0.08 -2.20
N VAL A 343 -13.69 -0.23 -1.94
CA VAL A 343 -14.71 0.76 -2.34
C VAL A 343 -15.20 1.63 -1.19
N ARG A 344 -14.92 1.25 0.05
CA ARG A 344 -15.27 2.05 1.23
C ARG A 344 -14.69 3.48 1.21
N PRO A 345 -13.47 3.71 0.72
CA PRO A 345 -12.91 5.05 0.59
C PRO A 345 -13.65 5.98 -0.38
N LEU A 346 -14.56 5.43 -1.22
CA LEU A 346 -15.44 6.22 -2.09
C LEU A 346 -16.67 6.78 -1.37
N GLU A 347 -16.95 6.37 -0.13
CA GLU A 347 -18.08 6.88 0.65
C GLU A 347 -18.00 8.42 0.76
N GLY A 348 -19.07 9.09 0.28
CA GLY A 348 -19.13 10.56 0.20
C GLY A 348 -18.49 11.20 -1.04
N LEU A 349 -17.81 10.42 -1.89
CA LEU A 349 -17.20 10.88 -3.16
C LEU A 349 -18.07 10.51 -4.37
N ILE A 350 -18.70 9.34 -4.34
CA ILE A 350 -19.68 8.89 -5.34
C ILE A 350 -20.97 8.45 -4.65
N ASP A 351 -22.08 8.43 -5.37
CA ASP A 351 -23.36 7.95 -4.87
C ASP A 351 -23.54 6.43 -5.07
N ASP A 352 -24.66 5.88 -4.54
CA ASP A 352 -24.94 4.45 -4.59
C ASP A 352 -25.23 3.96 -6.03
N GLU A 353 -25.76 4.80 -6.94
CA GLU A 353 -26.02 4.48 -8.34
C GLU A 353 -24.69 4.37 -9.12
N GLU A 354 -23.80 5.32 -8.91
CA GLU A 354 -22.45 5.35 -9.49
C GLU A 354 -21.63 4.14 -9.02
N LEU A 355 -21.71 3.80 -7.73
CA LEU A 355 -21.07 2.60 -7.19
C LEU A 355 -21.67 1.33 -7.80
N GLY A 356 -22.99 1.26 -7.95
CA GLY A 356 -23.66 0.15 -8.62
C GLY A 356 -23.25 -0.01 -10.08
N TYR A 357 -23.04 1.10 -10.81
CA TYR A 357 -22.50 1.06 -12.17
C TYR A 357 -21.09 0.48 -12.20
N LEU A 358 -20.21 0.94 -11.33
CA LEU A 358 -18.84 0.43 -11.20
C LEU A 358 -18.83 -1.09 -10.97
N ILE A 359 -19.63 -1.56 -10.00
CA ILE A 359 -19.76 -2.98 -9.65
C ILE A 359 -20.20 -3.81 -10.88
N ARG A 360 -21.26 -3.42 -11.56
CA ARG A 360 -21.74 -4.14 -12.75
C ARG A 360 -20.68 -4.26 -13.84
N LYS A 361 -19.84 -3.24 -14.03
CA LYS A 361 -18.75 -3.29 -15.01
C LYS A 361 -17.69 -4.32 -14.59
N ILE A 362 -17.34 -4.34 -13.31
CA ILE A 362 -16.34 -5.25 -12.75
C ILE A 362 -16.82 -6.71 -12.81
N GLU A 363 -18.06 -6.99 -12.41
CA GLU A 363 -18.64 -8.33 -12.48
C GLU A 363 -18.69 -8.84 -13.92
N LYS A 364 -19.07 -7.98 -14.89
CA LYS A 364 -19.06 -8.32 -16.32
C LYS A 364 -17.66 -8.65 -16.84
N ALA A 365 -16.61 -8.08 -16.25
CA ALA A 365 -15.21 -8.37 -16.60
C ALA A 365 -14.62 -9.57 -15.84
N GLY A 366 -15.46 -10.37 -15.18
CA GLY A 366 -15.02 -11.54 -14.41
C GLY A 366 -14.48 -11.23 -13.02
N GLY A 367 -14.65 -10.01 -12.52
CA GLY A 367 -14.31 -9.64 -11.16
C GLY A 367 -15.31 -10.15 -10.13
N ILE A 368 -14.89 -10.30 -8.90
CA ILE A 368 -15.68 -10.83 -7.77
C ILE A 368 -15.83 -9.74 -6.71
N VAL A 369 -17.06 -9.44 -6.30
CA VAL A 369 -17.35 -8.42 -5.29
C VAL A 369 -17.45 -9.05 -3.91
N SER A 370 -16.55 -8.68 -3.01
CA SER A 370 -16.66 -9.03 -1.58
C SER A 370 -17.54 -8.01 -0.86
N THR A 371 -18.32 -8.49 0.13
CA THR A 371 -19.24 -7.66 0.91
C THR A 371 -18.87 -7.66 2.39
N ARG A 372 -19.26 -6.61 3.10
CA ARG A 372 -19.25 -6.51 4.55
C ARG A 372 -20.67 -6.37 5.09
N ASP A 373 -20.88 -6.73 6.35
CA ASP A 373 -22.13 -6.44 7.03
C ASP A 373 -22.12 -5.02 7.58
N ASP A 374 -23.20 -4.29 7.29
CA ASP A 374 -23.50 -3.00 7.91
C ASP A 374 -24.69 -3.21 8.85
N PRO A 375 -24.56 -2.90 10.17
CA PRO A 375 -25.63 -3.16 11.16
C PRO A 375 -26.96 -2.48 10.83
N ARG A 376 -26.93 -1.38 10.06
CA ARG A 376 -28.12 -0.58 9.72
C ARG A 376 -28.65 -0.85 8.31
N ARG A 377 -27.80 -1.31 7.38
CA ARG A 377 -28.10 -1.34 5.93
C ARG A 377 -27.91 -2.71 5.29
N GLY A 378 -27.58 -3.76 6.06
CA GLY A 378 -27.33 -5.10 5.56
C GLY A 378 -25.99 -5.23 4.81
N LYS A 379 -25.90 -6.14 3.83
CA LYS A 379 -24.66 -6.36 3.07
C LYS A 379 -24.32 -5.19 2.17
N LYS A 380 -23.11 -4.65 2.33
CA LYS A 380 -22.57 -3.59 1.48
C LYS A 380 -21.31 -4.05 0.74
N PRO A 381 -21.08 -3.58 -0.50
CA PRO A 381 -19.81 -3.81 -1.17
C PRO A 381 -18.64 -3.31 -0.34
N TYR A 382 -17.57 -4.09 -0.32
CA TYR A 382 -16.36 -3.78 0.43
C TYR A 382 -15.13 -3.72 -0.47
N GLU A 383 -15.00 -4.70 -1.40
CA GLU A 383 -13.80 -4.87 -2.21
C GLU A 383 -14.14 -5.49 -3.57
N LEU A 384 -13.51 -4.97 -4.62
CA LEU A 384 -13.58 -5.47 -5.98
C LEU A 384 -12.33 -6.32 -6.25
N ASN A 385 -12.49 -7.64 -6.31
CA ASN A 385 -11.40 -8.57 -6.58
C ASN A 385 -11.27 -8.77 -8.09
N ILE A 386 -10.31 -8.10 -8.68
CA ILE A 386 -10.00 -8.07 -10.11
C ILE A 386 -8.60 -7.50 -10.28
N THR A 387 -7.88 -7.91 -11.32
CA THR A 387 -6.62 -7.23 -11.68
C THR A 387 -6.91 -5.81 -12.18
N TYR A 388 -6.03 -4.87 -11.88
CA TYR A 388 -6.29 -3.47 -12.24
C TYR A 388 -6.33 -3.24 -13.75
N ILE A 389 -5.55 -4.01 -14.51
CA ILE A 389 -5.58 -3.96 -15.97
C ILE A 389 -6.94 -4.40 -16.55
N ASP A 390 -7.53 -5.48 -16.00
CA ASP A 390 -8.84 -5.95 -16.42
C ASP A 390 -9.96 -5.03 -15.94
N ALA A 391 -9.80 -4.46 -14.75
CA ALA A 391 -10.73 -3.45 -14.24
C ALA A 391 -10.80 -2.22 -15.16
N ILE A 392 -9.67 -1.68 -15.58
CA ILE A 392 -9.60 -0.54 -16.52
C ILE A 392 -10.18 -0.97 -17.90
N ALA A 393 -9.83 -2.16 -18.39
CA ALA A 393 -10.31 -2.66 -19.67
C ALA A 393 -11.83 -2.89 -19.68
N SER A 394 -12.48 -3.11 -18.55
CA SER A 394 -13.93 -3.33 -18.45
C SER A 394 -14.80 -2.18 -18.99
N GLY A 395 -14.23 -0.99 -19.12
CA GLY A 395 -14.88 0.20 -19.70
C GLY A 395 -14.68 0.36 -21.20
N LEU A 396 -13.75 -0.36 -21.81
CA LEU A 396 -13.35 -0.16 -23.19
C LEU A 396 -14.37 -0.72 -24.19
N ALA A 397 -14.60 0.04 -25.25
CA ALA A 397 -15.28 -0.45 -26.45
C ALA A 397 -14.27 -1.06 -27.45
N ARG A 398 -12.99 -0.65 -27.35
CA ARG A 398 -11.89 -1.08 -28.22
C ARG A 398 -10.82 -1.77 -27.38
N GLU A 399 -10.79 -3.10 -27.45
CA GLU A 399 -9.85 -3.93 -26.66
C GLU A 399 -8.37 -3.66 -27.01
N GLU A 400 -8.07 -3.25 -28.23
CA GLU A 400 -6.74 -2.87 -28.68
C GLU A 400 -6.13 -1.69 -27.90
N LEU A 401 -6.97 -0.90 -27.19
CA LEU A 401 -6.52 0.23 -26.35
C LEU A 401 -6.25 -0.16 -24.88
N ARG A 402 -6.31 -1.45 -24.57
CA ARG A 402 -6.14 -1.94 -23.20
C ARG A 402 -4.82 -1.50 -22.55
N ALA A 403 -3.71 -1.62 -23.28
CA ALA A 403 -2.40 -1.21 -22.77
C ALA A 403 -2.32 0.31 -22.58
N GLU A 404 -2.84 1.10 -23.52
CA GLU A 404 -2.89 2.56 -23.44
C GLU A 404 -3.68 3.04 -22.23
N ALA A 405 -4.90 2.51 -22.04
CA ALA A 405 -5.78 2.87 -20.93
C ALA A 405 -5.14 2.51 -19.59
N PHE A 406 -4.60 1.29 -19.49
CA PHE A 406 -3.90 0.86 -18.28
C PHE A 406 -2.71 1.77 -17.97
N LEU A 407 -1.81 2.02 -18.94
CA LEU A 407 -0.63 2.86 -18.74
C LEU A 407 -0.99 4.31 -18.42
N ALA A 408 -2.04 4.86 -19.02
CA ALA A 408 -2.54 6.19 -18.69
C ALA A 408 -3.04 6.26 -17.22
N SER A 409 -3.71 5.21 -16.72
CA SER A 409 -4.13 5.11 -15.33
C SER A 409 -2.92 5.04 -14.37
N GLN A 410 -1.86 4.32 -14.76
CA GLN A 410 -0.62 4.26 -13.97
C GLN A 410 0.13 5.61 -14.00
N ALA A 411 0.18 6.29 -15.15
CA ALA A 411 0.78 7.63 -15.26
C ALA A 411 0.08 8.63 -14.33
N LEU A 412 -1.25 8.57 -14.25
CA LEU A 412 -2.03 9.43 -13.36
C LEU A 412 -1.60 9.22 -11.90
N MET A 413 -1.51 7.97 -11.44
CA MET A 413 -1.04 7.62 -10.10
C MET A 413 0.40 8.12 -9.86
N LEU A 414 1.29 7.94 -10.84
CA LEU A 414 2.71 8.32 -10.74
C LEU A 414 2.94 9.83 -10.66
N PHE A 415 2.06 10.64 -11.23
CA PHE A 415 2.23 12.10 -11.33
C PHE A 415 1.64 12.85 -10.13
N LEU A 416 0.79 12.22 -9.33
CA LEU A 416 0.24 12.82 -8.12
C LEU A 416 1.28 12.95 -7.00
N PRO A 417 1.14 13.92 -6.07
CA PRO A 417 1.96 14.00 -4.87
C PRO A 417 1.90 12.72 -4.06
N GLY A 418 3.05 12.21 -3.64
CA GLY A 418 3.17 10.98 -2.88
C GLY A 418 4.27 10.07 -3.42
N ILE A 419 4.47 8.94 -2.75
CA ILE A 419 5.36 7.88 -3.20
C ILE A 419 4.52 6.87 -3.99
N PRO A 420 4.79 6.65 -5.28
CA PRO A 420 4.10 5.60 -6.01
C PRO A 420 4.56 4.21 -5.60
N ALA A 421 3.60 3.31 -5.44
CA ALA A 421 3.83 1.89 -5.22
C ALA A 421 3.22 1.08 -6.36
N VAL A 422 4.03 0.23 -6.97
CA VAL A 422 3.68 -0.61 -8.11
C VAL A 422 3.56 -2.06 -7.65
N TYR A 423 2.43 -2.70 -7.94
CA TYR A 423 2.27 -4.12 -7.69
C TYR A 423 2.94 -4.93 -8.80
N ILE A 424 3.66 -5.99 -8.44
CA ILE A 424 4.48 -6.75 -9.40
C ILE A 424 3.65 -7.30 -10.58
N ASN A 425 2.44 -7.81 -10.31
CA ASN A 425 1.57 -8.33 -11.38
C ASN A 425 1.13 -7.22 -12.37
N SER A 426 0.90 -6.01 -11.87
CA SER A 426 0.64 -4.83 -12.71
C SER A 426 1.85 -4.45 -13.57
N LEU A 427 3.07 -4.54 -13.00
CA LEU A 427 4.31 -4.26 -13.74
C LEU A 427 4.50 -5.22 -14.93
N PHE A 428 4.13 -6.49 -14.75
CA PHE A 428 4.19 -7.53 -15.77
C PHE A 428 2.93 -7.65 -16.63
N GLY A 429 1.96 -6.76 -16.48
CA GLY A 429 0.72 -6.75 -17.27
C GLY A 429 -0.11 -8.03 -17.12
N VAL A 430 -0.10 -8.63 -15.93
CA VAL A 430 -0.85 -9.87 -15.64
C VAL A 430 -2.34 -9.55 -15.49
N GLY A 431 -3.18 -10.28 -16.22
CA GLY A 431 -4.65 -10.23 -16.11
C GLY A 431 -5.21 -11.14 -15.01
N ASN A 432 -6.53 -11.27 -14.96
CA ASN A 432 -7.25 -12.11 -14.01
C ASN A 432 -6.79 -13.57 -14.06
N TRP A 433 -6.57 -14.16 -12.90
CA TRP A 433 -6.22 -15.58 -12.77
C TRP A 433 -7.42 -16.36 -12.21
N ALA A 434 -8.36 -16.71 -13.10
CA ALA A 434 -9.59 -17.41 -12.75
C ALA A 434 -9.32 -18.82 -12.17
N GLU A 435 -8.38 -19.57 -12.77
CA GLU A 435 -8.00 -20.92 -12.32
C GLU A 435 -7.44 -20.90 -10.90
N GLY A 436 -6.75 -19.81 -10.52
CA GLY A 436 -6.29 -19.61 -9.16
C GLY A 436 -7.43 -19.45 -8.16
N VAL A 437 -8.49 -18.74 -8.55
CA VAL A 437 -9.70 -18.61 -7.71
C VAL A 437 -10.40 -19.96 -7.57
N GLU A 438 -10.57 -20.69 -8.65
CA GLU A 438 -11.20 -22.02 -8.65
C GLU A 438 -10.44 -22.99 -7.74
N SER A 439 -9.10 -22.98 -7.81
CA SER A 439 -8.26 -23.90 -7.03
C SER A 439 -8.20 -23.56 -5.53
N THR A 440 -8.33 -22.27 -5.17
CA THR A 440 -8.18 -21.82 -3.76
C THR A 440 -9.52 -21.52 -3.07
N GLY A 441 -10.57 -21.28 -3.86
CA GLY A 441 -11.87 -20.81 -3.35
C GLY A 441 -11.81 -19.36 -2.81
N ARG A 442 -10.73 -18.60 -3.08
CA ARG A 442 -10.51 -17.25 -2.54
C ARG A 442 -10.56 -16.21 -3.64
N ALA A 443 -11.47 -15.23 -3.51
CA ALA A 443 -11.65 -14.17 -4.50
C ALA A 443 -10.37 -13.37 -4.79
N ARG A 444 -9.57 -13.05 -3.76
CA ARG A 444 -8.32 -12.28 -3.90
C ARG A 444 -7.25 -12.97 -4.74
N THR A 445 -7.32 -14.31 -4.88
CA THR A 445 -6.36 -15.08 -5.68
C THR A 445 -6.37 -14.64 -7.16
N ILE A 446 -7.46 -14.05 -7.63
CA ILE A 446 -7.60 -13.54 -9.00
C ILE A 446 -6.45 -12.60 -9.41
N ASN A 447 -5.86 -11.85 -8.47
CA ASN A 447 -4.77 -10.91 -8.72
C ASN A 447 -3.41 -11.37 -8.15
N ARG A 448 -3.27 -12.65 -7.74
CA ARG A 448 -2.08 -13.20 -7.08
C ARG A 448 -1.38 -14.27 -7.92
N TYR A 449 -1.40 -14.12 -9.25
CA TYR A 449 -0.70 -15.03 -10.15
C TYR A 449 0.78 -15.08 -9.83
N LYS A 450 1.34 -16.29 -9.76
CA LYS A 450 2.76 -16.54 -9.54
C LYS A 450 3.45 -16.67 -10.91
N ILE A 451 4.35 -15.78 -11.21
CA ILE A 451 5.00 -15.65 -12.52
C ILE A 451 6.18 -16.64 -12.59
N PRO A 452 6.17 -17.63 -13.51
CA PRO A 452 7.35 -18.44 -13.76
C PRO A 452 8.52 -17.56 -14.21
N ARG A 453 9.73 -17.79 -13.70
CA ARG A 453 10.93 -17.01 -14.03
C ARG A 453 11.15 -16.87 -15.53
N ARG A 454 11.05 -17.99 -16.27
CA ARG A 454 11.19 -17.98 -17.74
C ARG A 454 10.16 -17.10 -18.43
N GLU A 455 8.95 -17.03 -17.89
CA GLU A 455 7.89 -16.15 -18.40
C GLU A 455 8.24 -14.68 -18.13
N ALA A 456 8.69 -14.35 -16.91
CA ALA A 456 9.16 -13.02 -16.57
C ALA A 456 10.32 -12.58 -17.51
N GLU A 457 11.29 -13.44 -17.74
CA GLU A 457 12.41 -13.20 -18.65
C GLU A 457 11.96 -12.95 -20.10
N ARG A 458 10.98 -13.72 -20.61
CA ARG A 458 10.41 -13.50 -21.95
C ARG A 458 9.65 -12.18 -22.06
N VAL A 459 8.88 -11.82 -21.01
CA VAL A 459 8.21 -10.51 -20.96
C VAL A 459 9.24 -9.39 -21.04
N MET A 460 10.29 -9.46 -20.24
CA MET A 460 11.36 -8.46 -20.22
C MET A 460 12.14 -8.39 -21.54
N ALA A 461 12.28 -9.52 -22.22
CA ALA A 461 12.96 -9.64 -23.53
C ALA A 461 12.09 -9.26 -24.74
N GLY A 462 10.85 -8.81 -24.55
CA GLY A 462 9.98 -8.40 -25.64
C GLY A 462 9.26 -9.56 -26.37
N GLN A 463 9.15 -10.74 -25.77
CA GLN A 463 8.70 -11.98 -26.43
C GLN A 463 7.28 -12.42 -26.00
N GLU A 464 6.55 -11.63 -25.21
CA GLU A 464 5.23 -11.97 -24.66
C GLU A 464 4.12 -10.97 -25.06
N GLY A 465 4.12 -10.54 -26.29
CA GLY A 465 3.04 -9.72 -26.89
C GLY A 465 2.72 -8.47 -26.04
N HIS A 466 1.44 -8.28 -25.70
CA HIS A 466 0.98 -7.09 -24.97
C HIS A 466 1.62 -6.94 -23.57
N ARG A 467 1.99 -8.02 -22.90
CA ARG A 467 2.66 -7.95 -21.59
C ARG A 467 4.07 -7.36 -21.72
N SER A 468 4.80 -7.71 -22.77
CA SER A 468 6.09 -7.10 -23.09
C SER A 468 5.97 -5.62 -23.43
N GLU A 469 4.92 -5.24 -24.15
CA GLU A 469 4.63 -3.83 -24.44
C GLU A 469 4.36 -3.05 -23.14
N ILE A 470 3.52 -3.58 -22.25
CA ILE A 470 3.23 -2.98 -20.95
C ILE A 470 4.52 -2.84 -20.13
N TRP A 471 5.32 -3.89 -20.02
CA TRP A 471 6.60 -3.86 -19.34
C TRP A 471 7.51 -2.74 -19.87
N ALA A 472 7.74 -2.69 -21.17
CA ALA A 472 8.64 -1.72 -21.79
C ALA A 472 8.16 -0.27 -21.55
N ARG A 473 6.87 -0.01 -21.75
CA ARG A 473 6.27 1.32 -21.60
C ARG A 473 6.15 1.74 -20.13
N TYR A 474 5.80 0.81 -19.22
CA TYR A 474 5.67 1.09 -17.80
C TYR A 474 7.05 1.38 -17.18
N THR A 475 8.06 0.56 -17.49
CA THR A 475 9.43 0.79 -17.00
C THR A 475 10.02 2.10 -17.54
N ARG A 476 9.72 2.49 -18.80
CA ARG A 476 10.06 3.80 -19.34
C ARG A 476 9.39 4.93 -18.55
N LEU A 477 8.11 4.80 -18.21
CA LEU A 477 7.37 5.78 -17.42
C LEU A 477 7.94 5.93 -16.00
N LEU A 478 8.33 4.83 -15.38
CA LEU A 478 9.00 4.81 -14.06
C LEU A 478 10.35 5.52 -14.10
N ARG A 479 11.21 5.21 -15.08
CA ARG A 479 12.51 5.89 -15.27
C ARG A 479 12.31 7.37 -15.49
N PHE A 480 11.37 7.75 -16.37
CA PHE A 480 11.05 9.14 -16.64
C PHE A 480 10.65 9.90 -15.38
N ARG A 481 9.73 9.35 -14.59
CA ARG A 481 9.30 9.97 -13.33
C ARG A 481 10.47 10.14 -12.35
N ARG A 482 11.32 9.11 -12.21
CA ARG A 482 12.48 9.13 -11.29
C ARG A 482 13.57 10.11 -11.69
N ALA A 483 13.62 10.52 -12.95
CA ALA A 483 14.59 11.50 -13.44
C ALA A 483 14.19 12.95 -13.12
N LEU A 484 12.96 13.22 -12.69
CA LEU A 484 12.41 14.57 -12.60
C LEU A 484 12.15 15.01 -11.16
N PRO A 485 12.94 15.97 -10.60
CA PRO A 485 12.78 16.47 -9.23
C PRO A 485 11.39 17.01 -8.90
N ALA A 486 10.67 17.55 -9.88
CA ALA A 486 9.31 18.04 -9.70
C ALA A 486 8.33 16.99 -9.17
N PHE A 487 8.64 15.70 -9.29
CA PHE A 487 7.81 14.61 -8.75
C PHE A 487 8.14 14.24 -7.31
N ALA A 488 9.05 14.94 -6.63
CA ALA A 488 9.25 14.71 -5.21
C ALA A 488 7.93 14.92 -4.43
N PRO A 489 7.66 14.11 -3.40
CA PRO A 489 6.37 14.14 -2.68
C PRO A 489 6.01 15.49 -2.07
N ASP A 490 7.02 16.24 -1.61
CA ASP A 490 6.91 17.56 -0.99
C ASP A 490 6.72 18.71 -1.99
N LYS A 491 6.93 18.46 -3.29
CA LYS A 491 6.76 19.50 -4.31
C LYS A 491 5.29 19.84 -4.54
N PRO A 492 4.94 21.12 -4.73
CA PRO A 492 3.56 21.54 -4.90
C PRO A 492 2.89 20.92 -6.13
N ALA A 493 1.57 20.77 -6.03
CA ALA A 493 0.72 20.32 -7.12
C ALA A 493 -0.49 21.24 -7.29
N ARG A 494 -0.87 21.50 -8.54
CA ARG A 494 -2.09 22.22 -8.90
C ARG A 494 -2.86 21.44 -9.96
N TYR A 495 -4.17 21.55 -9.97
CA TYR A 495 -5.07 20.75 -10.81
C TYR A 495 -5.96 21.66 -11.68
N PRO A 496 -5.43 22.24 -12.77
CA PRO A 496 -6.17 23.13 -13.67
C PRO A 496 -7.40 22.44 -14.28
N ASP A 497 -8.46 23.20 -14.50
CA ASP A 497 -9.65 22.72 -15.20
C ASP A 497 -9.44 22.81 -16.71
N THR A 498 -8.95 21.73 -17.29
CA THR A 498 -8.75 21.58 -18.74
C THR A 498 -9.87 20.80 -19.43
N GLY A 499 -11.03 20.70 -18.76
CA GLY A 499 -12.20 19.98 -19.22
C GLY A 499 -12.40 18.63 -18.53
N LYS A 500 -13.56 18.01 -18.77
CA LYS A 500 -13.96 16.78 -18.08
C LYS A 500 -13.20 15.52 -18.50
N ARG A 501 -12.57 15.52 -19.68
CA ARG A 501 -11.97 14.34 -20.30
C ARG A 501 -10.46 14.30 -20.24
N VAL A 502 -9.86 15.38 -19.72
CA VAL A 502 -8.40 15.52 -19.61
C VAL A 502 -8.03 15.78 -18.18
N PHE A 503 -7.25 14.88 -17.60
CA PHE A 503 -6.64 15.14 -16.29
C PHE A 503 -5.36 15.92 -16.48
N THR A 504 -5.28 17.06 -15.79
CA THR A 504 -4.07 17.88 -15.80
C THR A 504 -3.58 18.08 -14.37
N VAL A 505 -2.32 17.79 -14.13
CA VAL A 505 -1.64 18.14 -12.89
C VAL A 505 -0.36 18.90 -13.20
N VAL A 506 -0.18 20.04 -12.53
CA VAL A 506 1.04 20.85 -12.59
C VAL A 506 1.88 20.51 -11.38
N ARG A 507 3.10 20.03 -11.60
CA ARG A 507 4.05 19.66 -10.55
C ARG A 507 5.23 20.59 -10.50
N GLY A 508 5.70 20.90 -9.28
CA GLY A 508 6.86 21.77 -9.06
C GLY A 508 6.60 23.23 -9.38
N GLU A 509 7.66 24.02 -9.33
CA GLU A 509 7.65 25.48 -9.53
C GLU A 509 8.85 25.93 -10.37
N GLY A 510 8.77 27.17 -10.91
CA GLY A 510 9.85 27.80 -11.68
C GLY A 510 10.25 26.98 -12.91
N GLU A 511 11.55 26.82 -13.12
CA GLU A 511 12.10 26.06 -14.26
C GLU A 511 11.89 24.54 -14.14
N GLU A 512 11.64 24.04 -12.94
CA GLU A 512 11.33 22.61 -12.71
C GLU A 512 9.88 22.26 -12.98
N GLN A 513 9.01 23.25 -13.21
CA GLN A 513 7.58 23.03 -13.37
C GLN A 513 7.27 22.11 -14.55
N LEU A 514 6.32 21.21 -14.34
CA LEU A 514 5.83 20.24 -15.32
C LEU A 514 4.31 20.33 -15.44
N PHE A 515 3.80 20.29 -16.68
CA PHE A 515 2.38 20.11 -16.98
C PHE A 515 2.15 18.69 -17.47
N CYS A 516 1.62 17.85 -16.61
CA CYS A 516 1.28 16.48 -16.95
C CYS A 516 -0.19 16.44 -17.39
N VAL A 517 -0.43 16.00 -18.62
CA VAL A 517 -1.73 16.02 -19.29
C VAL A 517 -2.07 14.62 -19.76
N ILE A 518 -3.22 14.10 -19.37
CA ILE A 518 -3.66 12.73 -19.67
C ILE A 518 -5.09 12.76 -20.21
N ASN A 519 -5.27 12.23 -21.41
CA ASN A 519 -6.60 11.92 -21.95
C ASN A 519 -7.10 10.63 -21.28
N VAL A 520 -8.24 10.68 -20.59
CA VAL A 520 -8.80 9.51 -19.87
C VAL A 520 -9.89 8.79 -20.69
N THR A 521 -9.91 8.99 -22.02
CA THR A 521 -10.97 8.46 -22.91
C THR A 521 -10.42 7.78 -24.16
N GLU A 522 -11.24 6.95 -24.79
CA GLU A 522 -10.98 6.33 -26.10
C GLU A 522 -11.10 7.30 -27.28
N LYS A 523 -11.39 8.56 -27.05
CA LYS A 523 -11.61 9.56 -28.10
C LYS A 523 -10.37 10.40 -28.31
N ARG A 524 -10.09 10.70 -29.58
CA ARG A 524 -9.18 11.80 -29.92
C ARG A 524 -9.88 13.11 -29.58
N LEU A 525 -9.20 14.01 -28.88
CA LEU A 525 -9.77 15.28 -28.45
C LEU A 525 -8.73 16.39 -28.44
N GLU A 526 -9.18 17.63 -28.38
CA GLU A 526 -8.35 18.80 -28.18
C GLU A 526 -8.49 19.32 -26.75
N ALA A 527 -7.36 19.62 -26.10
CA ALA A 527 -7.30 20.27 -24.81
C ALA A 527 -6.77 21.70 -24.97
N ASP A 528 -7.46 22.67 -24.41
CA ASP A 528 -6.98 24.06 -24.34
C ASP A 528 -6.19 24.25 -23.04
N LEU A 529 -4.87 24.31 -23.17
CA LEU A 529 -3.94 24.53 -22.05
C LEU A 529 -3.53 26.01 -21.93
N SER A 530 -4.02 26.87 -22.83
CA SER A 530 -3.59 28.30 -22.93
C SER A 530 -3.79 29.12 -21.65
N PRO A 531 -4.83 28.89 -20.83
CA PRO A 531 -4.97 29.68 -19.60
C PRO A 531 -3.98 29.30 -18.49
N PHE A 532 -3.30 28.18 -18.62
CA PHE A 532 -2.55 27.57 -17.52
C PHE A 532 -1.07 27.34 -17.81
N MET A 533 -0.72 27.08 -19.08
CA MET A 533 0.61 26.66 -19.48
C MET A 533 1.42 27.84 -20.06
N PRO A 534 2.65 28.08 -19.56
CA PRO A 534 3.55 29.12 -20.13
C PRO A 534 3.83 28.89 -21.61
N GLU A 535 4.05 30.00 -22.37
CA GLU A 535 4.36 29.92 -23.81
C GLU A 535 5.69 29.21 -24.11
N SER A 536 6.62 29.25 -23.14
CA SER A 536 7.92 28.57 -23.24
C SER A 536 7.84 27.04 -23.16
N PHE A 537 6.69 26.46 -22.69
CA PHE A 537 6.52 25.02 -22.53
C PHE A 537 6.04 24.36 -23.83
N THR A 538 6.91 24.35 -24.82
CA THR A 538 6.63 23.80 -26.17
C THR A 538 7.20 22.39 -26.38
N TYR A 539 7.81 21.79 -25.34
CA TYR A 539 8.47 20.51 -25.45
C TYR A 539 7.76 19.44 -24.61
N ASP A 540 7.37 18.34 -25.26
CA ASP A 540 6.87 17.14 -24.57
C ASP A 540 8.07 16.31 -24.14
N LEU A 541 8.40 16.42 -22.85
CA LEU A 541 9.55 15.74 -22.24
C LEU A 541 9.42 14.21 -22.27
N PHE A 542 8.18 13.71 -22.16
CA PHE A 542 7.95 12.26 -22.14
C PHE A 542 8.12 11.65 -23.53
N LYS A 543 7.74 12.36 -24.57
CA LYS A 543 7.92 11.92 -25.95
C LYS A 543 9.26 12.30 -26.56
N GLY A 544 9.94 13.29 -25.97
CA GLY A 544 11.21 13.80 -26.49
C GLY A 544 11.03 14.64 -27.76
N GLU A 545 9.87 15.28 -27.94
CA GLU A 545 9.56 16.03 -29.16
C GLU A 545 9.09 17.45 -28.90
N LYS A 546 9.44 18.36 -29.81
CA LYS A 546 8.90 19.72 -29.82
C LYS A 546 7.49 19.70 -30.40
N ARG A 547 6.52 20.17 -29.63
CA ARG A 547 5.15 20.37 -30.15
C ARG A 547 4.97 21.81 -30.64
N PRO A 548 4.19 22.03 -31.74
CA PRO A 548 3.92 23.35 -32.22
C PRO A 548 3.32 24.22 -31.10
N SER A 549 3.68 25.51 -31.08
CA SER A 549 3.32 26.51 -30.07
C SER A 549 1.81 26.82 -29.96
N ARG A 550 0.95 25.96 -30.45
CA ARG A 550 -0.50 26.05 -30.26
C ARG A 550 -0.84 25.58 -28.86
N LYS A 551 -1.39 26.49 -28.07
CA LYS A 551 -1.92 26.25 -26.72
C LYS A 551 -3.06 25.20 -26.68
N ARG A 552 -3.57 24.79 -27.84
CA ARG A 552 -4.47 23.67 -28.04
C ARG A 552 -3.68 22.44 -28.46
N VAL A 553 -3.74 21.41 -27.64
CA VAL A 553 -3.02 20.16 -27.83
C VAL A 553 -4.03 19.09 -28.24
N THR A 554 -3.80 18.49 -29.39
CA THR A 554 -4.55 17.29 -29.80
C THR A 554 -4.00 16.08 -29.06
N LEU A 555 -4.87 15.37 -28.37
CA LEU A 555 -4.55 14.16 -27.63
C LEU A 555 -5.21 12.95 -28.29
N SER A 556 -4.41 11.94 -28.59
CA SER A 556 -4.90 10.61 -28.99
C SER A 556 -5.60 9.91 -27.82
N PRO A 557 -6.32 8.80 -28.05
CA PRO A 557 -6.88 7.99 -26.97
C PRO A 557 -5.84 7.65 -25.90
N PHE A 558 -6.16 7.91 -24.63
CA PHE A 558 -5.32 7.62 -23.45
C PHE A 558 -3.89 8.18 -23.53
N GLU A 559 -3.68 9.23 -24.32
CA GLU A 559 -2.37 9.84 -24.52
C GLU A 559 -1.88 10.52 -23.23
N ILE A 560 -0.59 10.30 -22.96
CA ILE A 560 0.17 10.93 -21.86
C ILE A 560 1.12 11.95 -22.47
N CYS A 561 1.05 13.19 -22.00
CA CYS A 561 2.00 14.26 -22.37
C CYS A 561 2.54 14.90 -21.09
N VAL A 562 3.82 15.27 -21.09
CA VAL A 562 4.44 16.03 -20.01
C VAL A 562 5.20 17.21 -20.60
N PHE A 563 4.65 18.42 -20.46
CA PHE A 563 5.25 19.64 -20.97
C PHE A 563 6.13 20.30 -19.92
N GLY A 564 7.28 20.81 -20.37
CA GLY A 564 8.24 21.53 -19.54
C GLY A 564 9.28 22.23 -20.41
N LEU A 565 10.27 22.85 -19.75
CA LEU A 565 11.44 23.39 -20.44
C LEU A 565 12.34 22.24 -20.91
N PRO A 566 12.96 22.35 -22.12
CA PRO A 566 13.91 21.35 -22.59
C PRO A 566 15.06 21.16 -21.59
N ARG A 567 15.38 19.91 -21.27
CA ARG A 567 16.45 19.54 -20.33
C ARG A 567 17.47 18.67 -21.05
N ARG A 568 18.77 18.99 -20.89
CA ARG A 568 19.88 18.25 -21.53
C ARG A 568 20.09 16.85 -20.93
N ASP A 569 19.65 16.65 -19.69
CA ASP A 569 19.95 15.43 -18.91
C ASP A 569 18.87 14.34 -18.99
N ILE A 570 17.77 14.59 -19.71
CA ILE A 570 16.73 13.57 -19.92
C ILE A 570 17.00 12.92 -21.28
N SER A 571 18.03 12.06 -21.37
CA SER A 571 18.10 11.06 -22.43
C SER A 571 17.06 9.97 -22.11
N VAL A 572 15.81 10.20 -22.47
CA VAL A 572 14.86 9.10 -22.65
C VAL A 572 15.39 8.38 -23.89
N ASP A 573 16.09 7.24 -23.69
CA ASP A 573 16.44 6.36 -24.79
C ASP A 573 15.19 6.18 -25.64
N SER A 574 15.18 6.86 -26.78
CA SER A 574 14.20 6.63 -27.81
C SER A 574 14.54 5.23 -28.34
N GLY A 575 13.92 4.22 -27.74
CA GLY A 575 13.94 2.87 -28.30
C GLY A 575 13.27 2.86 -29.68
N ARG A 576 13.90 3.54 -30.64
CA ARG A 576 13.79 3.22 -32.04
C ARG A 576 14.75 2.03 -32.23
N GLY A 577 14.20 0.84 -32.13
CA GLY A 577 14.81 -0.30 -32.76
C GLY A 577 15.02 0.09 -34.22
N ASP A 578 16.28 0.30 -34.58
CA ASP A 578 16.66 0.22 -35.96
C ASP A 578 16.44 -1.21 -36.44
N ASN A 579 15.48 -1.37 -37.37
CA ASN A 579 15.12 -2.52 -38.22
C ASN A 579 14.61 -3.78 -37.55
#